data_05f23b46a69b7d3dbaf79af5e6a6d9bc
#
_entry.id   05f23b46a69b7d3dbaf79af5e6a6d9bc
#
_cell.length_a   1.000
_cell.length_b   1.000
_cell.length_c   1.000
_cell.angle_alpha   90.00
_cell.angle_beta   90.00
_cell.angle_gamma   90.00
#
_symmetry.space_group_name_H-M   'P 1'
#
loop_
_entity.id
_entity.type
_entity.pdbx_description
1 polymer ?
#
loop_
_entity_poly.entity_id
_entity_poly.type
_entity_poly.pdbx_seq_one_letter_code
_entity_poly.pdbx_strand_id
1 'polypeptide(L)'
;MNLLAHVEGFEWDDGTSHKPARHGVTVKEAEEPFFDPRARIQDDAPHSHAETRWWLWGGTTHKRLLKIAFTVRGRKIRVISARDMNKKERSFYESQS
;
A
#
# COMPACT_ATOMS: atom_id res chain seq x y z
N MET A 1 -0.34 -13.05 13.09
CA MET A 1 -0.14 -13.58 11.72
C MET A 1 0.20 -12.44 10.77
N ASN A 2 1.21 -12.62 9.96
CA ASN A 2 1.58 -11.62 8.97
C ASN A 2 0.68 -11.74 7.74
N LEU A 3 -0.11 -10.70 7.47
CA LEU A 3 -1.01 -10.64 6.31
C LEU A 3 -0.28 -10.97 5.00
N LEU A 4 0.97 -10.54 4.87
CA LEU A 4 1.73 -10.67 3.63
C LEU A 4 2.55 -11.97 3.54
N ALA A 5 2.48 -12.84 4.57
CA ALA A 5 3.31 -14.04 4.63
C ALA A 5 3.07 -15.02 3.47
N HIS A 6 1.87 -15.04 2.92
CA HIS A 6 1.50 -15.95 1.83
C HIS A 6 1.37 -15.27 0.47
N VAL A 7 1.78 -14.01 0.38
CA VAL A 7 1.69 -13.26 -0.87
C VAL A 7 2.82 -13.65 -1.80
N GLU A 8 2.49 -13.89 -3.07
CA GLU A 8 3.46 -14.29 -4.10
C GLU A 8 3.82 -13.14 -5.04
N GLY A 9 3.13 -12.02 -4.96
CA GLY A 9 3.42 -10.90 -5.84
C GLY A 9 2.23 -9.96 -5.95
N PHE A 10 2.23 -9.18 -7.02
CA PHE A 10 1.24 -8.15 -7.27
C PHE A 10 0.44 -8.49 -8.53
N GLU A 11 -0.84 -8.10 -8.51
CA GLU A 11 -1.72 -8.22 -9.66
C GLU A 11 -2.06 -6.82 -10.15
N TRP A 12 -1.73 -6.54 -11.39
CA TRP A 12 -2.04 -5.27 -12.04
C TRP A 12 -2.84 -5.54 -13.32
N ASP A 13 -3.86 -4.73 -13.56
CA ASP A 13 -4.59 -4.75 -14.82
C ASP A 13 -4.77 -3.31 -15.31
N ASP A 14 -5.42 -3.12 -16.46
CA ASP A 14 -5.59 -1.80 -17.05
C ASP A 14 -6.36 -0.85 -16.13
N GLY A 15 -7.29 -1.39 -15.33
CA GLY A 15 -8.07 -0.58 -14.40
C GLY A 15 -7.31 -0.15 -13.17
N THR A 16 -6.37 -0.97 -12.68
CA THR A 16 -5.65 -0.70 -11.44
C THR A 16 -4.29 -0.07 -11.64
N SER A 17 -3.60 -0.35 -12.76
CA SER A 17 -2.27 0.21 -13.00
C SER A 17 -2.29 1.73 -13.19
N HIS A 18 -3.43 2.30 -13.54
CA HIS A 18 -3.56 3.74 -13.75
C HIS A 18 -3.87 4.51 -12.45
N LYS A 19 -4.35 3.83 -11.42
CA LYS A 19 -4.78 4.51 -10.19
C LYS A 19 -3.64 5.19 -9.43
N PRO A 20 -2.48 4.56 -9.25
CA PRO A 20 -1.35 5.24 -8.63
C PRO A 20 -0.91 6.47 -9.41
N ALA A 21 -0.99 6.42 -10.74
CA ALA A 21 -0.55 7.52 -11.60
C ALA A 21 -1.35 8.81 -11.38
N ARG A 22 -2.58 8.73 -10.84
CA ARG A 22 -3.38 9.92 -10.51
C ARG A 22 -2.66 10.82 -9.51
N HIS A 23 -1.80 10.24 -8.69
CA HIS A 23 -1.04 10.97 -7.67
C HIS A 23 0.44 10.99 -7.97
N GLY A 24 0.81 10.74 -9.23
CA GLY A 24 2.20 10.76 -9.64
C GLY A 24 3.03 9.61 -9.08
N VAL A 25 2.40 8.48 -8.79
CA VAL A 25 3.08 7.29 -8.25
C VAL A 25 3.19 6.25 -9.35
N THR A 26 4.39 5.74 -9.59
CA THR A 26 4.59 4.67 -10.57
C THR A 26 4.20 3.32 -9.97
N VAL A 27 3.99 2.31 -10.83
CA VAL A 27 3.73 0.94 -10.37
C VAL A 27 4.84 0.47 -9.46
N LYS A 28 6.09 0.68 -9.86
CA LYS A 28 7.25 0.29 -9.05
C LYS A 28 7.25 0.97 -7.69
N GLU A 29 6.98 2.28 -7.65
CA GLU A 29 6.92 3.01 -6.40
C GLU A 29 5.79 2.50 -5.50
N ALA A 30 4.67 2.08 -6.08
CA ALA A 30 3.55 1.54 -5.30
C ALA A 30 3.88 0.16 -4.72
N GLU A 31 4.75 -0.60 -5.36
CA GLU A 31 5.14 -1.93 -4.87
C GLU A 31 6.20 -1.87 -3.78
N GLU A 32 7.12 -0.92 -3.85
CA GLU A 32 8.28 -0.86 -2.96
C GLU A 32 7.92 -0.77 -1.47
N PRO A 33 6.92 0.01 -1.04
CA PRO A 33 6.60 0.10 0.40
C PRO A 33 6.19 -1.22 1.04
N PHE A 34 5.75 -2.20 0.26
CA PHE A 34 5.41 -3.52 0.80
C PHE A 34 6.66 -4.27 1.29
N PHE A 35 7.84 -3.84 0.88
CA PHE A 35 9.11 -4.41 1.31
C PHE A 35 9.81 -3.56 2.36
N ASP A 36 9.21 -2.45 2.76
CA ASP A 36 9.74 -1.58 3.81
C ASP A 36 9.56 -2.26 5.17
N PRO A 37 10.64 -2.60 5.89
CA PRO A 37 10.52 -3.27 7.18
C PRO A 37 9.83 -2.43 8.24
N ARG A 38 9.70 -1.12 8.02
CA ARG A 38 9.04 -0.20 8.93
C ARG A 38 7.60 0.11 8.52
N ALA A 39 7.10 -0.55 7.47
CA ALA A 39 5.73 -0.31 7.01
C ALA A 39 4.71 -0.66 8.09
N ARG A 40 3.63 0.13 8.14
CA ARG A 40 2.49 -0.14 9.01
C ARG A 40 1.29 -0.52 8.16
N ILE A 41 0.53 -1.49 8.64
CA ILE A 41 -0.68 -1.95 7.97
C ILE A 41 -1.84 -1.90 8.94
N GLN A 42 -2.98 -1.35 8.51
CA GLN A 42 -4.21 -1.31 9.29
C GLN A 42 -5.40 -1.68 8.41
N ASP A 43 -6.43 -2.26 9.04
CA ASP A 43 -7.70 -2.52 8.37
C ASP A 43 -8.34 -1.21 7.92
N ASP A 44 -8.96 -1.25 6.75
CA ASP A 44 -9.83 -0.19 6.29
C ASP A 44 -11.27 -0.71 6.36
N ALA A 45 -11.77 -0.90 7.58
CA ALA A 45 -13.10 -1.46 7.82
C ALA A 45 -14.23 -0.70 7.11
N PRO A 46 -14.24 0.66 7.10
CA PRO A 46 -15.29 1.39 6.40
C PRO A 46 -15.41 1.10 4.91
N HIS A 47 -14.32 0.66 4.29
CA HIS A 47 -14.29 0.35 2.86
C HIS A 47 -14.21 -1.15 2.55
N SER A 48 -14.39 -1.99 3.57
CA SER A 48 -14.31 -3.45 3.42
C SER A 48 -15.70 -4.06 3.24
N HIS A 49 -16.33 -3.81 2.09
CA HIS A 49 -17.69 -4.32 1.81
C HIS A 49 -17.65 -5.70 1.15
N ALA A 50 -17.32 -5.74 -0.14
CA ALA A 50 -17.28 -7.00 -0.90
C ALA A 50 -15.98 -7.76 -0.67
N GLU A 51 -14.91 -7.05 -0.35
CA GLU A 51 -13.61 -7.64 -0.06
C GLU A 51 -12.92 -6.81 1.03
N THR A 52 -12.06 -7.45 1.80
CA THR A 52 -11.34 -6.78 2.87
C THR A 52 -10.27 -5.87 2.28
N ARG A 53 -10.22 -4.64 2.78
CA ARG A 53 -9.23 -3.64 2.37
C ARG A 53 -8.34 -3.26 3.54
N TRP A 54 -7.12 -2.90 3.20
CA TRP A 54 -6.13 -2.45 4.19
C TRP A 54 -5.44 -1.19 3.70
N TRP A 55 -4.90 -0.46 4.67
CA TRP A 55 -3.98 0.65 4.41
C TRP A 55 -2.56 0.20 4.74
N LEU A 56 -1.62 0.64 3.94
CA LEU A 56 -0.20 0.48 4.23
C LEU A 56 0.46 1.85 4.16
N TRP A 57 1.23 2.19 5.21
CA TRP A 57 2.09 3.37 5.23
C TRP A 57 3.52 2.88 5.15
N GLY A 58 4.26 3.30 4.13
CA GLY A 58 5.63 2.83 3.96
C GLY A 58 6.42 3.69 3.00
N GLY A 59 7.72 3.46 2.95
CA GLY A 59 8.64 4.20 2.11
C GLY A 59 9.11 3.42 0.91
N THR A 60 9.37 4.14 -0.18
CA THR A 60 10.02 3.58 -1.37
C THR A 60 11.53 3.48 -1.13
N THR A 61 12.24 2.86 -2.07
CA THR A 61 13.70 2.77 -1.99
C THR A 61 14.36 4.15 -2.05
N HIS A 62 13.69 5.13 -2.64
CA HIS A 62 14.17 6.51 -2.68
C HIS A 62 13.58 7.36 -1.56
N LYS A 63 12.99 6.72 -0.54
CA LYS A 63 12.46 7.36 0.67
C LYS A 63 11.27 8.26 0.43
N ARG A 64 10.52 8.04 -0.65
CA ARG A 64 9.22 8.66 -0.82
C ARG A 64 8.22 7.95 0.08
N LEU A 65 7.51 8.69 0.92
CA LEU A 65 6.58 8.11 1.90
C LEU A 65 5.18 8.07 1.34
N LEU A 66 4.62 6.87 1.22
CA LEU A 66 3.33 6.65 0.58
C LEU A 66 2.31 6.01 1.51
N LYS A 67 1.04 6.36 1.29
CA LYS A 67 -0.10 5.66 1.86
C LYS A 67 -0.78 4.91 0.74
N ILE A 68 -0.96 3.60 0.93
CA ILE A 68 -1.45 2.70 -0.11
C ILE A 68 -2.70 1.99 0.38
N ALA A 69 -3.77 2.02 -0.42
CA ALA A 69 -4.94 1.18 -0.18
C ALA A 69 -4.79 -0.07 -1.03
N PHE A 70 -5.00 -1.23 -0.43
CA PHE A 70 -4.84 -2.48 -1.16
C PHE A 70 -5.78 -3.56 -0.64
N THR A 71 -5.93 -4.61 -1.43
CA THR A 71 -6.59 -5.84 -1.03
C THR A 71 -5.71 -7.01 -1.45
N VAL A 72 -6.03 -8.20 -0.96
CA VAL A 72 -5.34 -9.43 -1.35
C VAL A 72 -6.35 -10.34 -2.02
N ARG A 73 -6.05 -10.79 -3.21
CA ARG A 73 -6.86 -11.77 -3.95
C ARG A 73 -6.02 -13.01 -4.19
N GLY A 74 -6.47 -14.13 -3.61
CA GLY A 74 -5.65 -15.33 -3.63
C GLY A 74 -4.33 -15.04 -2.94
N ARG A 75 -3.23 -15.13 -3.68
CA ARG A 75 -1.89 -14.86 -3.16
C ARG A 75 -1.27 -13.60 -3.73
N LYS A 76 -2.09 -12.71 -4.27
CA LYS A 76 -1.58 -11.50 -4.92
C LYS A 76 -2.13 -10.24 -4.27
N ILE A 77 -1.25 -9.25 -4.13
CA ILE A 77 -1.65 -7.93 -3.67
C ILE A 77 -2.22 -7.17 -4.86
N ARG A 78 -3.37 -6.55 -4.64
CA ARG A 78 -3.99 -5.68 -5.63
C ARG A 78 -4.07 -4.28 -5.05
N VAL A 79 -3.29 -3.37 -5.61
CA VAL A 79 -3.26 -1.97 -5.15
C VAL A 79 -4.49 -1.24 -5.68
N ILE A 80 -5.20 -0.56 -4.78
CA ILE A 80 -6.39 0.20 -5.11
C ILE A 80 -6.05 1.66 -5.36
N SER A 81 -5.20 2.22 -4.50
CA SER A 81 -4.72 3.60 -4.66
C SER A 81 -3.39 3.78 -3.95
N ALA A 82 -2.64 4.79 -4.35
CA ALA A 82 -1.39 5.14 -3.70
C ALA A 82 -1.19 6.65 -3.81
N ARG A 83 -0.79 7.28 -2.72
CA ARG A 83 -0.52 8.72 -2.69
C ARG A 83 0.55 9.04 -1.67
N ASP A 84 1.10 10.22 -1.74
CA ASP A 84 2.05 10.69 -0.73
C ASP A 84 1.36 10.79 0.63
N MET A 85 2.10 10.51 1.69
CA MET A 85 1.62 10.74 3.05
C MET A 85 1.45 12.23 3.31
N ASN A 86 0.42 12.59 4.07
CA ASN A 86 0.32 13.95 4.58
C ASN A 86 1.20 14.08 5.83
N LYS A 87 1.24 15.28 6.42
CA LYS A 87 2.12 15.57 7.55
C LYS A 87 1.85 14.67 8.75
N LYS A 88 0.57 14.46 9.08
CA LYS A 88 0.19 13.61 10.22
C LYS A 88 0.60 12.16 9.98
N GLU A 89 0.43 11.69 8.76
CA GLU A 89 0.77 10.32 8.39
C GLU A 89 2.27 10.10 8.44
N ARG A 90 3.06 11.08 8.01
CA ARG A 90 4.52 11.00 8.13
C ARG A 90 4.94 10.89 9.59
N SER A 91 4.34 11.71 10.47
CA SER A 91 4.64 11.64 11.90
C SER A 91 4.27 10.28 12.49
N PHE A 92 3.12 9.76 12.13
CA PHE A 92 2.67 8.44 12.55
C PHE A 92 3.64 7.34 12.12
N TYR A 93 4.06 7.37 10.86
CA TYR A 93 4.99 6.39 10.33
C TYR A 93 6.36 6.51 10.99
N GLU A 94 6.87 7.73 11.13
CA GLU A 94 8.20 7.99 11.67
C GLU A 94 8.29 7.78 13.18
N SER A 95 7.18 7.80 13.90
CA SER A 95 7.17 7.57 15.34
C SER A 95 7.48 6.14 15.72
N GLN A 96 7.52 5.25 14.76
CA GLN A 96 7.94 3.87 14.98
C GLN A 96 9.44 3.76 14.95
N SER A 97 10.05 3.77 16.00
CA SER A 97 11.48 3.53 16.02
C SER A 97 11.82 2.32 16.86
#